data_fff43057247640539b51daf77f7132d3
#
_entry.id   fff43057247640539b51daf77f7132d3
#
_cell.length_a   1.000
_cell.length_b   1.000
_cell.length_c   1.000
_cell.angle_alpha   90.00
_cell.angle_beta   90.00
_cell.angle_gamma   90.00
#
_symmetry.space_group_name_H-M   'P 1'
#
loop_
_entity.id
_entity.type
_entity.pdbx_description
1 polymer ?
#
loop_
_entity_poly.entity_id
_entity_poly.type
_entity_poly.pdbx_seq_one_letter_code
_entity_poly.pdbx_strand_id
1 'polypeptide(L)'
;MDQKKRKVTVVGAGSVGATFAYALAQSGFADEIAITDMNKNFAEGQAMDLVHGLPFLPQVDIHTGSQTDYADSDIIVITAGAKQQPGETRIDLLKRNATIIETIAKEIAASGCKGVMLLVSNPVDILTKVALEASGWERGRVIGSGTVLDTARFRYVLSKECGVDARNIHGYILGEHGDSEFAAWSMTTIAGRRIDEYCENDTCRSSIHFDKEKILDEVRHSAYHIIDYKGSTYFAVGLALTRIAGAILRNEHSILSVSMALNGEFGLHDACLSVPCIVGRNGVERIIEGDLPKDEQSALESSAQRLQEALASIR
;
A
#
# COMPACT_ATOMS: atom_id res chain seq x y z
N MET A 1 -24.47 20.99 13.35
CA MET A 1 -24.43 19.64 12.69
C MET A 1 -23.15 19.00 13.16
N ASP A 2 -23.24 17.94 13.95
CA ASP A 2 -22.05 17.17 14.31
C ASP A 2 -21.44 16.63 13.02
N GLN A 3 -20.21 17.02 12.76
CA GLN A 3 -19.49 16.55 11.58
C GLN A 3 -19.16 15.07 11.84
N LYS A 4 -19.50 14.17 10.89
CA LYS A 4 -19.15 12.75 11.02
C LYS A 4 -17.66 12.62 11.28
N LYS A 5 -17.28 11.95 12.35
CA LYS A 5 -15.87 11.66 12.68
C LYS A 5 -15.25 10.82 11.57
N ARG A 6 -14.01 11.15 11.22
CA ARG A 6 -13.18 10.35 10.30
C ARG A 6 -12.56 9.21 11.10
N LYS A 7 -13.13 8.01 10.95
CA LYS A 7 -12.76 6.83 11.72
C LYS A 7 -11.93 5.85 10.89
N VAL A 8 -10.85 5.37 11.49
CA VAL A 8 -9.99 4.33 10.90
C VAL A 8 -9.88 3.16 11.87
N THR A 9 -10.21 1.96 11.38
CA THR A 9 -9.97 0.74 12.13
C THR A 9 -8.75 0.01 11.59
N VAL A 10 -7.81 -0.31 12.48
CA VAL A 10 -6.58 -1.06 12.17
C VAL A 10 -6.78 -2.50 12.63
N VAL A 11 -6.72 -3.44 11.69
CA VAL A 11 -6.83 -4.87 11.95
C VAL A 11 -5.45 -5.50 11.94
N GLY A 12 -4.93 -5.83 13.11
CA GLY A 12 -3.56 -6.27 13.36
C GLY A 12 -2.73 -5.20 14.06
N ALA A 13 -2.40 -5.42 15.33
CA ALA A 13 -1.64 -4.50 16.19
C ALA A 13 -0.13 -4.73 16.16
N GLY A 14 0.37 -5.49 15.18
CA GLY A 14 1.81 -5.77 14.99
C GLY A 14 2.60 -4.51 14.62
N SER A 15 3.90 -4.68 14.33
CA SER A 15 4.81 -3.55 14.05
C SER A 15 4.29 -2.59 12.98
N VAL A 16 3.68 -3.12 11.91
CA VAL A 16 3.13 -2.30 10.82
C VAL A 16 1.89 -1.55 11.29
N GLY A 17 0.92 -2.25 11.90
CA GLY A 17 -0.35 -1.63 12.34
C GLY A 17 -0.12 -0.58 13.42
N ALA A 18 0.71 -0.87 14.42
CA ALA A 18 1.06 0.10 15.48
C ALA A 18 1.81 1.33 14.92
N THR A 19 2.77 1.12 14.01
CA THR A 19 3.50 2.23 13.38
C THR A 19 2.57 3.08 12.51
N PHE A 20 1.65 2.46 11.78
CA PHE A 20 0.65 3.18 11.01
C PHE A 20 -0.27 3.99 11.93
N ALA A 21 -0.81 3.40 13.01
CA ALA A 21 -1.66 4.09 13.98
C ALA A 21 -0.93 5.30 14.59
N TYR A 22 0.35 5.15 14.95
CA TYR A 22 1.18 6.24 15.45
C TYR A 22 1.37 7.37 14.41
N ALA A 23 1.73 7.03 13.17
CA ALA A 23 1.92 8.01 12.11
C ALA A 23 0.60 8.72 11.74
N LEU A 24 -0.52 7.98 11.73
CA LEU A 24 -1.85 8.52 11.48
C LEU A 24 -2.28 9.49 12.59
N ALA A 25 -2.06 9.13 13.86
CA ALA A 25 -2.36 10.01 14.99
C ALA A 25 -1.58 11.33 14.90
N GLN A 26 -0.31 11.29 14.54
CA GLN A 26 0.51 12.50 14.34
C GLN A 26 0.04 13.35 13.15
N SER A 27 -0.52 12.75 12.12
CA SER A 27 -0.96 13.47 10.92
C SER A 27 -2.18 14.34 11.13
N GLY A 28 -3.02 14.05 12.13
CA GLY A 28 -4.32 14.69 12.35
C GLY A 28 -5.34 14.39 11.24
N PHE A 29 -5.15 13.35 10.44
CA PHE A 29 -6.08 13.00 9.38
C PHE A 29 -7.31 12.24 9.88
N ALA A 30 -7.18 11.48 10.98
CA ALA A 30 -8.28 10.76 11.62
C ALA A 30 -8.71 11.44 12.92
N ASP A 31 -10.01 11.39 13.20
CA ASP A 31 -10.60 11.85 14.46
C ASP A 31 -10.75 10.68 15.43
N GLU A 32 -10.77 9.43 14.93
CA GLU A 32 -10.89 8.21 15.72
C GLU A 32 -10.07 7.07 15.10
N ILE A 33 -9.31 6.36 15.94
CA ILE A 33 -8.49 5.20 15.56
C ILE A 33 -8.83 4.04 16.48
N ALA A 34 -9.44 2.98 15.94
CA ALA A 34 -9.70 1.74 16.64
C ALA A 34 -8.64 0.69 16.26
N ILE A 35 -7.99 0.07 17.25
CA ILE A 35 -6.94 -0.94 17.01
C ILE A 35 -7.46 -2.29 17.45
N THR A 36 -7.50 -3.27 16.52
CA THR A 36 -7.95 -4.63 16.80
C THR A 36 -6.83 -5.64 16.55
N ASP A 37 -6.82 -6.70 17.35
CA ASP A 37 -5.95 -7.85 17.15
C ASP A 37 -6.63 -9.10 17.72
N MET A 38 -6.27 -10.29 17.21
CA MET A 38 -6.72 -11.54 17.82
C MET A 38 -6.23 -11.69 19.28
N ASN A 39 -5.06 -11.13 19.59
CA ASN A 39 -4.58 -10.95 20.95
C ASN A 39 -5.05 -9.58 21.48
N LYS A 40 -6.20 -9.58 22.15
CA LYS A 40 -6.84 -8.37 22.68
C LYS A 40 -5.94 -7.58 23.64
N ASN A 41 -5.21 -8.28 24.52
CA ASN A 41 -4.30 -7.62 25.47
C ASN A 41 -3.14 -6.91 24.73
N PHE A 42 -2.69 -7.48 23.60
CA PHE A 42 -1.66 -6.83 22.78
C PHE A 42 -2.20 -5.56 22.11
N ALA A 43 -3.40 -5.61 21.55
CA ALA A 43 -4.05 -4.41 20.99
C ALA A 43 -4.29 -3.33 22.06
N GLU A 44 -4.72 -3.74 23.27
CA GLU A 44 -4.91 -2.84 24.41
C GLU A 44 -3.60 -2.16 24.81
N GLY A 45 -2.51 -2.93 24.92
CA GLY A 45 -1.20 -2.37 25.20
C GLY A 45 -0.74 -1.32 24.20
N GLN A 46 -0.95 -1.58 22.89
CA GLN A 46 -0.63 -0.62 21.83
C GLN A 46 -1.51 0.65 21.93
N ALA A 47 -2.81 0.48 22.16
CA ALA A 47 -3.71 1.62 22.29
C ALA A 47 -3.36 2.46 23.53
N MET A 48 -3.07 1.84 24.68
CA MET A 48 -2.67 2.54 25.91
C MET A 48 -1.40 3.36 25.72
N ASP A 49 -0.38 2.78 25.07
CA ASP A 49 0.89 3.48 24.82
C ASP A 49 0.67 4.73 23.95
N LEU A 50 -0.15 4.62 22.89
CA LEU A 50 -0.52 5.75 22.04
C LEU A 50 -1.34 6.82 22.79
N VAL A 51 -2.30 6.40 23.63
CA VAL A 51 -3.15 7.29 24.42
C VAL A 51 -2.32 8.11 25.42
N HIS A 52 -1.26 7.55 26.01
CA HIS A 52 -0.36 8.30 26.86
C HIS A 52 0.37 9.43 26.12
N GLY A 53 0.46 9.36 24.81
CA GLY A 53 1.03 10.40 23.94
C GLY A 53 0.04 11.51 23.52
N LEU A 54 -1.27 11.38 23.80
CA LEU A 54 -2.30 12.31 23.32
C LEU A 54 -2.02 13.79 23.64
N PRO A 55 -1.42 14.17 24.80
CA PRO A 55 -1.08 15.58 25.05
C PRO A 55 -0.12 16.21 24.05
N PHE A 56 0.56 15.40 23.22
CA PHE A 56 1.55 15.83 22.23
C PHE A 56 1.04 15.70 20.79
N LEU A 57 -0.19 15.25 20.60
CA LEU A 57 -0.77 14.93 19.28
C LEU A 57 -1.92 15.89 18.93
N PRO A 58 -2.27 16.01 17.65
CA PRO A 58 -3.58 16.54 17.27
C PRO A 58 -4.70 15.77 17.95
N GLN A 59 -5.84 16.42 18.15
CA GLN A 59 -6.99 15.79 18.82
C GLN A 59 -7.42 14.54 18.04
N VAL A 60 -7.38 13.39 18.70
CA VAL A 60 -7.77 12.10 18.16
C VAL A 60 -8.23 11.19 19.30
N ASP A 61 -9.24 10.37 19.06
CA ASP A 61 -9.70 9.32 19.97
C ASP A 61 -9.03 8.00 19.57
N ILE A 62 -8.30 7.36 20.49
CA ILE A 62 -7.59 6.10 20.21
C ILE A 62 -8.04 5.07 21.23
N HIS A 63 -8.50 3.92 20.77
CA HIS A 63 -8.99 2.87 21.67
C HIS A 63 -8.77 1.46 21.10
N THR A 64 -8.85 0.48 21.99
CA THR A 64 -8.94 -0.93 21.59
C THR A 64 -10.27 -1.18 20.94
N GLY A 65 -10.22 -1.57 19.67
CA GLY A 65 -11.41 -1.81 18.86
C GLY A 65 -11.91 -3.25 18.92
N SER A 66 -13.03 -3.44 18.25
CA SER A 66 -13.68 -4.74 18.06
C SER A 66 -14.33 -4.81 16.67
N GLN A 67 -15.00 -5.90 16.33
CA GLN A 67 -15.74 -6.02 15.07
C GLN A 67 -16.88 -4.99 14.92
N THR A 68 -17.37 -4.44 16.03
CA THR A 68 -18.42 -3.40 15.98
C THR A 68 -17.91 -2.08 15.39
N ASP A 69 -16.59 -1.87 15.44
CA ASP A 69 -15.94 -0.67 14.89
C ASP A 69 -15.87 -0.67 13.37
N TYR A 70 -16.13 -1.80 12.72
CA TYR A 70 -16.11 -1.87 11.25
C TYR A 70 -17.24 -1.06 10.61
N ALA A 71 -18.42 -1.07 11.21
CA ALA A 71 -19.65 -0.58 10.58
C ALA A 71 -19.60 0.90 10.19
N ASP A 72 -18.98 1.74 11.00
CA ASP A 72 -18.91 3.20 10.85
C ASP A 72 -17.54 3.71 10.40
N SER A 73 -16.56 2.80 10.17
CA SER A 73 -15.23 3.15 9.68
C SER A 73 -15.25 3.72 8.27
N ASP A 74 -14.48 4.78 8.05
CA ASP A 74 -14.21 5.30 6.70
C ASP A 74 -13.11 4.48 6.00
N ILE A 75 -12.16 3.93 6.78
CA ILE A 75 -11.12 3.03 6.27
C ILE A 75 -10.93 1.90 7.27
N ILE A 76 -10.80 0.68 6.77
CA ILE A 76 -10.36 -0.48 7.54
C ILE A 76 -9.03 -0.95 6.95
N VAL A 77 -7.95 -0.82 7.72
CA VAL A 77 -6.59 -1.15 7.29
C VAL A 77 -6.23 -2.54 7.83
N ILE A 78 -5.99 -3.49 6.93
CA ILE A 78 -5.71 -4.87 7.29
C ILE A 78 -4.20 -5.12 7.20
N THR A 79 -3.56 -5.17 8.37
CA THR A 79 -2.15 -5.52 8.55
C THR A 79 -1.99 -6.89 9.20
N ALA A 80 -3.10 -7.57 9.48
CA ALA A 80 -3.14 -8.90 10.06
C ALA A 80 -2.58 -9.93 9.08
N GLY A 81 -1.72 -10.80 9.56
CA GLY A 81 -1.14 -11.89 8.78
C GLY A 81 -0.24 -12.75 9.66
N ALA A 82 -0.08 -13.99 9.26
CA ALA A 82 0.78 -14.92 9.96
C ALA A 82 2.23 -14.81 9.46
N LYS A 83 3.18 -15.00 10.37
CA LYS A 83 4.59 -15.15 10.02
C LYS A 83 4.87 -16.59 9.56
N GLN A 84 5.83 -16.75 8.66
CA GLN A 84 6.27 -18.06 8.20
C GLN A 84 6.78 -18.89 9.38
N GLN A 85 6.33 -20.14 9.46
CA GLN A 85 6.77 -21.08 10.49
C GLN A 85 7.97 -21.90 10.00
N PRO A 86 8.81 -22.42 10.90
CA PRO A 86 9.88 -23.33 10.52
C PRO A 86 9.35 -24.55 9.75
N GLY A 87 9.91 -24.80 8.55
CA GLY A 87 9.48 -25.89 7.68
C GLY A 87 8.24 -25.63 6.82
N GLU A 88 7.60 -24.49 6.96
CA GLU A 88 6.46 -24.09 6.14
C GLU A 88 6.92 -23.58 4.76
N THR A 89 6.24 -24.01 3.69
CA THR A 89 6.52 -23.49 2.35
C THR A 89 5.89 -22.08 2.16
N ARG A 90 6.37 -21.33 1.17
CA ARG A 90 5.75 -20.05 0.80
C ARG A 90 4.28 -20.19 0.38
N ILE A 91 3.95 -21.31 -0.27
CA ILE A 91 2.57 -21.62 -0.69
C ILE A 91 1.67 -21.88 0.52
N ASP A 92 2.15 -22.64 1.51
CA ASP A 92 1.37 -22.92 2.72
C ASP A 92 1.11 -21.65 3.52
N LEU A 93 2.12 -20.79 3.65
CA LEU A 93 1.96 -19.46 4.27
C LEU A 93 0.94 -18.61 3.51
N LEU A 94 1.00 -18.60 2.18
CA LEU A 94 0.06 -17.86 1.35
C LEU A 94 -1.38 -18.38 1.54
N LYS A 95 -1.62 -19.69 1.52
CA LYS A 95 -2.92 -20.29 1.80
C LYS A 95 -3.47 -19.90 3.16
N ARG A 96 -2.61 -19.94 4.18
CA ARG A 96 -3.00 -19.55 5.54
C ARG A 96 -3.35 -18.07 5.63
N ASN A 97 -2.55 -17.19 5.02
CA ASN A 97 -2.86 -15.77 4.98
C ASN A 97 -4.13 -15.48 4.17
N ALA A 98 -4.34 -16.17 3.05
CA ALA A 98 -5.57 -16.03 2.27
C ALA A 98 -6.81 -16.37 3.11
N THR A 99 -6.78 -17.47 3.90
CA THR A 99 -7.88 -17.85 4.80
C THR A 99 -8.14 -16.78 5.89
N ILE A 100 -7.07 -16.21 6.46
CA ILE A 100 -7.20 -15.13 7.45
C ILE A 100 -7.87 -13.92 6.81
N ILE A 101 -7.39 -13.47 5.65
CA ILE A 101 -7.92 -12.30 4.95
C ILE A 101 -9.36 -12.53 4.48
N GLU A 102 -9.68 -13.72 3.97
CA GLU A 102 -11.04 -14.10 3.58
C GLU A 102 -12.01 -13.97 4.76
N THR A 103 -11.63 -14.46 5.95
CA THR A 103 -12.43 -14.37 7.17
C THR A 103 -12.67 -12.91 7.56
N ILE A 104 -11.62 -12.11 7.64
CA ILE A 104 -11.70 -10.69 8.00
C ILE A 104 -12.56 -9.92 6.99
N ALA A 105 -12.37 -10.16 5.69
CA ALA A 105 -13.12 -9.47 4.63
C ALA A 105 -14.62 -9.79 4.70
N LYS A 106 -15.00 -11.05 4.99
CA LYS A 106 -16.40 -11.46 5.21
C LYS A 106 -17.01 -10.78 6.45
N GLU A 107 -16.27 -10.71 7.56
CA GLU A 107 -16.70 -10.02 8.77
C GLU A 107 -16.95 -8.52 8.52
N ILE A 108 -16.02 -7.87 7.82
CA ILE A 108 -16.14 -6.46 7.42
C ILE A 108 -17.36 -6.26 6.51
N ALA A 109 -17.55 -7.13 5.52
CA ALA A 109 -18.71 -7.04 4.64
C ALA A 109 -20.03 -7.22 5.39
N ALA A 110 -20.08 -8.17 6.34
CA ALA A 110 -21.26 -8.43 7.17
C ALA A 110 -21.60 -7.27 8.12
N SER A 111 -20.63 -6.43 8.51
CA SER A 111 -20.86 -5.27 9.37
C SER A 111 -21.69 -4.15 8.70
N GLY A 112 -21.84 -4.20 7.38
CA GLY A 112 -22.51 -3.16 6.61
C GLY A 112 -21.68 -1.90 6.37
N CYS A 113 -20.37 -1.95 6.65
CA CYS A 113 -19.41 -0.86 6.41
C CYS A 113 -19.51 -0.29 4.99
N LYS A 114 -19.45 1.03 4.89
CA LYS A 114 -19.47 1.77 3.61
C LYS A 114 -18.11 2.40 3.26
N GLY A 115 -17.10 2.20 4.10
CA GLY A 115 -15.75 2.70 3.91
C GLY A 115 -14.90 1.91 2.90
N VAL A 116 -13.62 2.09 2.97
CA VAL A 116 -12.61 1.46 2.11
C VAL A 116 -11.83 0.40 2.89
N MET A 117 -11.60 -0.74 2.27
CA MET A 117 -10.72 -1.80 2.78
C MET A 117 -9.34 -1.62 2.17
N LEU A 118 -8.33 -1.39 3.02
CA LEU A 118 -6.93 -1.19 2.61
C LEU A 118 -6.08 -2.37 3.09
N LEU A 119 -5.64 -3.22 2.17
CA LEU A 119 -4.81 -4.38 2.42
C LEU A 119 -3.32 -3.99 2.48
N VAL A 120 -2.61 -4.58 3.44
CA VAL A 120 -1.17 -4.34 3.66
C VAL A 120 -0.40 -5.65 3.80
N SER A 121 -1.07 -6.69 4.26
CA SER A 121 -0.47 -8.03 4.45
C SER A 121 0.02 -8.61 3.14
N ASN A 122 1.21 -9.22 3.17
CA ASN A 122 1.85 -9.78 1.97
C ASN A 122 1.50 -11.27 1.75
N PRO A 123 1.42 -11.67 0.47
CA PRO A 123 1.56 -10.89 -0.78
C PRO A 123 0.33 -10.01 -1.04
N VAL A 124 0.55 -8.68 -1.01
CA VAL A 124 -0.55 -7.71 -0.95
C VAL A 124 -1.51 -7.80 -2.14
N ASP A 125 -0.99 -8.00 -3.35
CA ASP A 125 -1.81 -8.04 -4.57
C ASP A 125 -2.76 -9.25 -4.55
N ILE A 126 -2.25 -10.42 -4.20
CA ILE A 126 -3.04 -11.65 -4.09
C ILE A 126 -4.08 -11.52 -2.97
N LEU A 127 -3.67 -11.02 -1.81
CA LEU A 127 -4.55 -10.87 -0.66
C LEU A 127 -5.62 -9.78 -0.89
N THR A 128 -5.33 -8.76 -1.69
CA THR A 128 -6.33 -7.77 -2.14
C THR A 128 -7.38 -8.43 -3.02
N LYS A 129 -6.98 -9.30 -3.95
CA LYS A 129 -7.92 -10.06 -4.78
C LYS A 129 -8.79 -11.00 -3.95
N VAL A 130 -8.19 -11.72 -2.99
CA VAL A 130 -8.92 -12.59 -2.04
C VAL A 130 -9.95 -11.79 -1.24
N ALA A 131 -9.58 -10.63 -0.70
CA ALA A 131 -10.47 -9.77 0.06
C ALA A 131 -11.63 -9.23 -0.79
N LEU A 132 -11.35 -8.85 -2.04
CA LEU A 132 -12.36 -8.40 -2.99
C LEU A 132 -13.41 -9.49 -3.26
N GLU A 133 -12.97 -10.70 -3.57
CA GLU A 133 -13.84 -11.83 -3.85
C GLU A 133 -14.65 -12.24 -2.61
N ALA A 134 -14.02 -12.27 -1.44
CA ALA A 134 -14.67 -12.64 -0.19
C ALA A 134 -15.70 -11.64 0.30
N SER A 135 -15.45 -10.36 0.09
CA SER A 135 -16.37 -9.28 0.51
C SER A 135 -17.51 -9.05 -0.47
N GLY A 136 -17.33 -9.34 -1.75
CA GLY A 136 -18.29 -9.00 -2.81
C GLY A 136 -18.48 -7.49 -3.01
N TRP A 137 -17.53 -6.68 -2.53
CA TRP A 137 -17.59 -5.23 -2.66
C TRP A 137 -17.23 -4.76 -4.06
N GLU A 138 -17.56 -3.50 -4.37
CA GLU A 138 -17.05 -2.82 -5.55
C GLU A 138 -15.53 -2.73 -5.49
N ARG A 139 -14.86 -3.01 -6.63
CA ARG A 139 -13.41 -3.13 -6.72
C ARG A 139 -12.65 -1.89 -6.24
N GLY A 140 -13.19 -0.69 -6.47
CA GLY A 140 -12.58 0.56 -6.02
C GLY A 140 -12.50 0.72 -4.51
N ARG A 141 -13.35 0.00 -3.77
CA ARG A 141 -13.39 0.02 -2.30
C ARG A 141 -12.50 -1.02 -1.62
N VAL A 142 -11.88 -1.92 -2.38
CA VAL A 142 -10.94 -2.94 -1.87
C VAL A 142 -9.62 -2.75 -2.59
N ILE A 143 -8.68 -2.13 -1.91
CA ILE A 143 -7.39 -1.75 -2.47
C ILE A 143 -6.24 -2.27 -1.60
N GLY A 144 -5.10 -2.51 -2.21
CA GLY A 144 -3.87 -2.83 -1.51
C GLY A 144 -2.94 -1.62 -1.46
N SER A 145 -2.05 -1.58 -0.47
CA SER A 145 -1.00 -0.56 -0.39
C SER A 145 -0.10 -0.53 -1.64
N GLY A 146 -0.04 -1.64 -2.36
CA GLY A 146 0.64 -1.76 -3.64
C GLY A 146 2.07 -1.29 -3.59
N THR A 147 2.50 -0.64 -4.65
CA THR A 147 3.85 -0.10 -4.84
C THR A 147 3.99 1.38 -4.42
N VAL A 148 3.10 1.89 -3.55
CA VAL A 148 3.20 3.28 -3.06
C VAL A 148 4.53 3.50 -2.32
N LEU A 149 4.97 2.54 -1.50
CA LEU A 149 6.26 2.63 -0.83
C LEU A 149 7.43 2.46 -1.80
N ASP A 150 7.34 1.53 -2.74
CA ASP A 150 8.40 1.29 -3.73
C ASP A 150 8.57 2.50 -4.65
N THR A 151 7.47 3.16 -5.00
CA THR A 151 7.46 4.46 -5.67
C THR A 151 8.17 5.54 -4.84
N ALA A 152 7.97 5.57 -3.53
CA ALA A 152 8.68 6.51 -2.65
C ALA A 152 10.19 6.20 -2.59
N ARG A 153 10.58 4.93 -2.53
CA ARG A 153 11.99 4.49 -2.61
C ARG A 153 12.61 4.89 -3.96
N PHE A 154 11.91 4.63 -5.05
CA PHE A 154 12.32 5.01 -6.39
C PHE A 154 12.60 6.51 -6.50
N ARG A 155 11.66 7.34 -6.04
CA ARG A 155 11.85 8.80 -6.00
C ARG A 155 13.01 9.21 -5.10
N TYR A 156 13.23 8.52 -3.99
CA TYR A 156 14.35 8.79 -3.10
C TYR A 156 15.70 8.47 -3.77
N VAL A 157 15.83 7.31 -4.43
CA VAL A 157 17.06 6.93 -5.16
C VAL A 157 17.33 7.95 -6.26
N LEU A 158 16.31 8.27 -7.08
CA LEU A 158 16.43 9.29 -8.13
C LEU A 158 16.83 10.67 -7.57
N SER A 159 16.31 11.03 -6.39
CA SER A 159 16.66 12.32 -5.77
C SER A 159 18.16 12.45 -5.46
N LYS A 160 18.80 11.35 -5.11
CA LYS A 160 20.26 11.30 -4.87
C LYS A 160 21.05 11.45 -6.16
N GLU A 161 20.65 10.73 -7.20
CA GLU A 161 21.28 10.77 -8.51
C GLU A 161 21.12 12.15 -9.18
N CYS A 162 19.90 12.69 -9.14
CA CYS A 162 19.58 13.95 -9.82
C CYS A 162 19.86 15.21 -8.98
N GLY A 163 20.16 15.07 -7.69
CA GLY A 163 20.45 16.22 -6.80
C GLY A 163 19.24 17.13 -6.54
N VAL A 164 18.02 16.58 -6.57
CA VAL A 164 16.76 17.29 -6.33
C VAL A 164 16.01 16.69 -5.15
N ASP A 165 15.10 17.45 -4.55
CA ASP A 165 14.21 16.91 -3.52
C ASP A 165 13.28 15.83 -4.12
N ALA A 166 13.12 14.70 -3.43
CA ALA A 166 12.30 13.57 -3.89
C ALA A 166 10.83 13.95 -4.16
N ARG A 167 10.31 15.02 -3.53
CA ARG A 167 8.97 15.55 -3.76
C ARG A 167 8.79 16.21 -5.13
N ASN A 168 9.88 16.59 -5.79
CA ASN A 168 9.88 17.18 -7.13
C ASN A 168 10.01 16.15 -8.24
N ILE A 169 10.08 14.86 -7.89
CA ILE A 169 10.16 13.77 -8.85
C ILE A 169 8.77 13.14 -8.99
N HIS A 170 8.25 13.12 -10.18
CA HIS A 170 7.08 12.36 -10.55
C HIS A 170 7.54 11.08 -11.24
N GLY A 171 7.22 9.95 -10.69
CA GLY A 171 7.59 8.62 -11.20
C GLY A 171 6.87 7.56 -10.41
N TYR A 172 6.74 6.36 -10.99
CA TYR A 172 5.96 5.27 -10.42
C TYR A 172 6.70 3.95 -10.56
N ILE A 173 6.61 3.12 -9.52
CA ILE A 173 6.83 1.68 -9.62
C ILE A 173 5.46 1.05 -9.82
N LEU A 174 5.32 0.16 -10.80
CA LEU A 174 4.08 -0.49 -11.19
C LEU A 174 4.23 -2.02 -11.18
N GLY A 175 3.11 -2.72 -11.32
CA GLY A 175 3.06 -4.17 -11.35
C GLY A 175 2.82 -4.81 -9.99
N GLU A 176 3.36 -5.99 -9.77
CA GLU A 176 3.37 -6.70 -8.50
C GLU A 176 4.18 -5.90 -7.45
N HIS A 177 3.72 -5.84 -6.21
CA HIS A 177 4.59 -5.47 -5.10
C HIS A 177 5.51 -6.64 -4.76
N GLY A 178 6.68 -6.69 -5.38
CA GLY A 178 7.65 -7.79 -5.26
C GLY A 178 8.66 -7.82 -6.40
N ASP A 179 9.20 -9.01 -6.68
CA ASP A 179 10.36 -9.16 -7.58
C ASP A 179 10.05 -8.78 -9.06
N SER A 180 8.79 -8.78 -9.48
CA SER A 180 8.40 -8.40 -10.84
C SER A 180 7.91 -6.96 -10.99
N GLU A 181 8.06 -6.13 -9.94
CA GLU A 181 7.81 -4.69 -10.06
C GLU A 181 8.75 -4.04 -11.07
N PHE A 182 8.28 -2.98 -11.72
CA PHE A 182 9.09 -2.23 -12.68
C PHE A 182 8.88 -0.72 -12.55
N ALA A 183 9.90 0.03 -12.95
CA ALA A 183 9.83 1.49 -12.99
C ALA A 183 9.18 1.94 -14.30
N ALA A 184 8.11 2.73 -14.22
CA ALA A 184 7.50 3.38 -15.38
C ALA A 184 8.36 4.60 -15.79
N TRP A 185 9.47 4.34 -16.48
CA TRP A 185 10.40 5.38 -16.93
C TRP A 185 9.74 6.37 -17.88
N SER A 186 8.81 5.88 -18.71
CA SER A 186 8.02 6.71 -19.64
C SER A 186 7.18 7.77 -18.92
N MET A 187 6.81 7.51 -17.66
CA MET A 187 6.01 8.39 -16.80
C MET A 187 6.87 9.17 -15.79
N THR A 188 8.22 9.02 -15.85
CA THR A 188 9.12 9.63 -14.87
C THR A 188 9.58 11.00 -15.34
N THR A 189 9.28 12.05 -14.55
CA THR A 189 9.59 13.45 -14.89
C THR A 189 10.13 14.24 -13.71
N ILE A 190 10.96 15.25 -14.02
CA ILE A 190 11.43 16.28 -13.10
C ILE A 190 11.15 17.64 -13.72
N ALA A 191 10.43 18.50 -13.02
CA ALA A 191 10.02 19.83 -13.51
C ALA A 191 9.33 19.76 -14.89
N GLY A 192 8.52 18.73 -15.14
CA GLY A 192 7.81 18.53 -16.40
C GLY A 192 8.66 17.99 -17.56
N ARG A 193 9.96 17.78 -17.36
CA ARG A 193 10.86 17.16 -18.33
C ARG A 193 10.97 15.67 -18.07
N ARG A 194 11.01 14.85 -19.12
CA ARG A 194 11.29 13.42 -18.99
C ARG A 194 12.65 13.22 -18.31
N ILE A 195 12.78 12.18 -17.53
CA ILE A 195 14.01 11.89 -16.77
C ILE A 195 15.22 11.75 -17.70
N ASP A 196 15.06 11.12 -18.86
CA ASP A 196 16.13 10.95 -19.85
C ASP A 196 16.64 12.32 -20.34
N GLU A 197 15.73 13.24 -20.71
CA GLU A 197 16.06 14.60 -21.15
C GLU A 197 16.67 15.46 -20.04
N TYR A 198 16.23 15.22 -18.78
CA TYR A 198 16.77 15.93 -17.62
C TYR A 198 18.22 15.54 -17.37
N CYS A 199 18.56 14.25 -17.52
CA CYS A 199 19.91 13.73 -17.26
C CYS A 199 20.90 14.02 -18.41
N GLU A 200 20.44 14.11 -19.68
CA GLU A 200 21.30 14.41 -20.84
C GLU A 200 21.92 15.82 -20.79
N ASN A 201 21.31 16.75 -20.08
CA ASN A 201 21.73 18.17 -20.06
C ASN A 201 22.64 18.52 -18.88
N ASP A 202 23.54 17.64 -18.43
CA ASP A 202 24.51 17.84 -17.33
C ASP A 202 23.90 18.27 -15.99
N THR A 203 22.57 18.09 -15.82
CA THR A 203 21.87 18.47 -14.60
C THR A 203 21.95 17.40 -13.52
N CYS A 204 22.27 16.15 -13.88
CA CYS A 204 22.53 15.08 -12.93
C CYS A 204 23.94 15.17 -12.35
N ARG A 205 24.08 14.97 -11.03
CA ARG A 205 25.38 15.04 -10.32
C ARG A 205 26.40 13.98 -10.77
N SER A 206 25.94 12.85 -11.30
CA SER A 206 26.78 11.82 -11.86
C SER A 206 26.92 12.06 -13.37
N SER A 207 28.07 12.49 -13.82
CA SER A 207 28.50 12.44 -15.24
C SER A 207 28.68 11.00 -15.76
N ILE A 208 28.28 10.01 -14.96
CA ILE A 208 28.35 8.57 -15.24
C ILE A 208 26.93 8.14 -15.60
N HIS A 209 26.78 7.49 -16.72
CA HIS A 209 25.53 6.96 -17.28
C HIS A 209 24.48 6.64 -16.23
N PHE A 210 23.33 7.29 -16.36
CA PHE A 210 22.13 7.03 -15.59
C PHE A 210 21.69 5.57 -15.79
N ASP A 211 22.08 4.72 -14.83
CA ASP A 211 21.88 3.28 -14.89
C ASP A 211 20.50 2.92 -14.32
N LYS A 212 19.53 2.80 -15.23
CA LYS A 212 18.14 2.46 -14.91
C LYS A 212 18.01 1.11 -14.21
N GLU A 213 18.81 0.12 -14.60
CA GLU A 213 18.79 -1.22 -14.02
C GLU A 213 19.30 -1.21 -12.59
N LYS A 214 20.40 -0.53 -12.33
CA LYS A 214 20.96 -0.38 -10.98
C LYS A 214 20.00 0.35 -10.04
N ILE A 215 19.32 1.40 -10.51
CA ILE A 215 18.32 2.13 -9.71
C ILE A 215 17.17 1.22 -9.35
N LEU A 216 16.62 0.47 -10.30
CA LEU A 216 15.53 -0.45 -10.05
C LEU A 216 15.94 -1.60 -9.13
N ASP A 217 17.15 -2.12 -9.28
CA ASP A 217 17.70 -3.15 -8.40
C ASP A 217 17.82 -2.65 -6.95
N GLU A 218 18.30 -1.42 -6.73
CA GLU A 218 18.37 -0.81 -5.41
C GLU A 218 16.96 -0.67 -4.78
N VAL A 219 15.95 -0.30 -5.55
CA VAL A 219 14.57 -0.21 -5.07
C VAL A 219 14.07 -1.58 -4.62
N ARG A 220 14.17 -2.60 -5.46
CA ARG A 220 13.73 -3.98 -5.18
C ARG A 220 14.41 -4.58 -3.95
N HIS A 221 15.72 -4.38 -3.81
CA HIS A 221 16.50 -4.98 -2.72
C HIS A 221 16.46 -4.18 -1.41
N SER A 222 15.97 -2.94 -1.42
CA SER A 222 15.89 -2.09 -0.22
C SER A 222 15.17 -2.76 0.95
N ALA A 223 14.07 -3.49 0.68
CA ALA A 223 13.31 -4.17 1.71
C ALA A 223 14.09 -5.34 2.34
N TYR A 224 14.81 -6.09 1.53
CA TYR A 224 15.58 -7.25 1.99
C TYR A 224 16.70 -6.83 2.95
N HIS A 225 17.45 -5.77 2.62
CA HIS A 225 18.49 -5.24 3.52
C HIS A 225 17.92 -4.78 4.86
N ILE A 226 16.75 -4.09 4.86
CA ILE A 226 16.12 -3.64 6.10
C ILE A 226 15.67 -4.85 6.95
N ILE A 227 15.12 -5.88 6.31
CA ILE A 227 14.68 -7.10 6.99
C ILE A 227 15.87 -7.84 7.61
N ASP A 228 16.97 -7.97 6.87
CA ASP A 228 18.19 -8.61 7.37
C ASP A 228 18.76 -7.89 8.61
N TYR A 229 18.72 -6.56 8.64
CA TYR A 229 19.33 -5.78 9.72
C TYR A 229 18.42 -5.61 10.95
N LYS A 230 17.11 -5.53 10.78
CA LYS A 230 16.19 -5.24 11.89
C LYS A 230 14.96 -6.17 11.98
N GLY A 231 14.91 -7.22 11.17
CA GLY A 231 13.89 -8.26 11.18
C GLY A 231 12.60 -7.93 10.44
N SER A 232 12.26 -6.67 10.23
CA SER A 232 11.06 -6.25 9.48
C SER A 232 11.13 -4.79 9.07
N THR A 233 10.39 -4.42 8.02
CA THR A 233 10.16 -3.03 7.62
C THR A 233 8.79 -2.57 8.11
N TYR A 234 8.69 -1.37 8.71
CA TYR A 234 7.41 -0.83 9.21
C TYR A 234 7.34 0.71 9.24
N PHE A 235 8.43 1.46 9.46
CA PHE A 235 8.35 2.92 9.53
C PHE A 235 7.87 3.54 8.21
N ALA A 236 8.55 3.23 7.12
CA ALA A 236 8.18 3.76 5.81
C ALA A 236 6.83 3.20 5.32
N VAL A 237 6.51 1.94 5.67
CA VAL A 237 5.18 1.36 5.42
C VAL A 237 4.10 2.18 6.13
N GLY A 238 4.27 2.50 7.41
CA GLY A 238 3.32 3.33 8.17
C GLY A 238 3.10 4.70 7.52
N LEU A 239 4.17 5.34 7.03
CA LEU A 239 4.06 6.62 6.33
C LEU A 239 3.34 6.48 4.97
N ALA A 240 3.61 5.42 4.20
CA ALA A 240 2.92 5.14 2.94
C ALA A 240 1.42 4.91 3.17
N LEU A 241 1.06 4.15 4.20
CA LEU A 241 -0.33 3.94 4.60
C LEU A 241 -1.01 5.25 5.05
N THR A 242 -0.31 6.09 5.81
CA THR A 242 -0.80 7.42 6.21
C THR A 242 -1.05 8.31 4.99
N ARG A 243 -0.20 8.21 3.95
CA ARG A 243 -0.40 8.92 2.67
C ARG A 243 -1.67 8.45 1.96
N ILE A 244 -1.91 7.13 1.88
CA ILE A 244 -3.12 6.56 1.28
C ILE A 244 -4.36 6.96 2.10
N ALA A 245 -4.29 6.78 3.43
CA ALA A 245 -5.39 7.14 4.34
C ALA A 245 -5.74 8.63 4.24
N GLY A 246 -4.73 9.52 4.16
CA GLY A 246 -4.94 10.94 3.97
C GLY A 246 -5.68 11.26 2.66
N ALA A 247 -5.32 10.59 1.56
CA ALA A 247 -5.99 10.75 0.28
C ALA A 247 -7.49 10.39 0.36
N ILE A 248 -7.82 9.32 1.08
CA ILE A 248 -9.21 8.87 1.28
C ILE A 248 -9.96 9.79 2.23
N LEU A 249 -9.44 10.01 3.45
CA LEU A 249 -10.13 10.75 4.51
C LEU A 249 -10.37 12.23 4.16
N ARG A 250 -9.49 12.81 3.36
CA ARG A 250 -9.54 14.21 2.92
C ARG A 250 -10.10 14.38 1.52
N ASN A 251 -10.45 13.28 0.85
CA ASN A 251 -10.92 13.27 -0.53
C ASN A 251 -10.00 14.05 -1.49
N GLU A 252 -8.69 13.72 -1.46
CA GLU A 252 -7.67 14.51 -2.16
C GLU A 252 -7.62 14.26 -3.67
N HIS A 253 -8.19 13.16 -4.17
CA HIS A 253 -8.05 12.69 -5.56
C HIS A 253 -6.58 12.56 -5.98
N SER A 254 -5.77 12.03 -5.07
CA SER A 254 -4.33 11.84 -5.27
C SER A 254 -4.03 10.70 -6.22
N ILE A 255 -3.01 10.87 -7.07
CA ILE A 255 -2.54 9.80 -7.94
C ILE A 255 -1.54 8.95 -7.16
N LEU A 256 -1.90 7.68 -6.90
CA LEU A 256 -1.10 6.71 -6.15
C LEU A 256 -1.06 5.38 -6.88
N SER A 257 0.07 4.67 -6.82
CA SER A 257 0.23 3.32 -7.38
C SER A 257 -0.23 2.26 -6.36
N VAL A 258 -1.53 2.22 -6.12
CA VAL A 258 -2.17 1.23 -5.24
C VAL A 258 -2.51 -0.03 -6.01
N SER A 259 -2.52 -1.18 -5.31
CA SER A 259 -2.96 -2.44 -5.88
C SER A 259 -4.48 -2.50 -5.96
N MET A 260 -5.00 -2.85 -7.14
CA MET A 260 -6.42 -3.07 -7.34
C MET A 260 -6.72 -4.05 -8.47
N ALA A 261 -7.93 -4.61 -8.45
CA ALA A 261 -8.36 -5.52 -9.51
C ALA A 261 -8.65 -4.78 -10.81
N LEU A 262 -8.01 -5.20 -11.91
CA LEU A 262 -8.22 -4.70 -13.26
C LEU A 262 -9.33 -5.49 -13.97
N ASN A 263 -10.03 -4.83 -14.87
CA ASN A 263 -11.10 -5.42 -15.67
C ASN A 263 -11.10 -4.86 -17.11
N GLY A 264 -9.95 -4.93 -17.77
CA GLY A 264 -9.74 -4.47 -19.13
C GLY A 264 -8.71 -3.35 -19.25
N GLU A 265 -8.41 -2.66 -18.15
CA GLU A 265 -7.39 -1.62 -18.16
C GLU A 265 -6.03 -2.20 -18.52
N PHE A 266 -5.24 -1.47 -19.32
CA PHE A 266 -3.97 -1.92 -19.91
C PHE A 266 -4.07 -3.24 -20.68
N GLY A 267 -5.29 -3.61 -21.16
CA GLY A 267 -5.55 -4.90 -21.80
C GLY A 267 -5.56 -6.10 -20.84
N LEU A 268 -5.54 -5.88 -19.53
CA LEU A 268 -5.45 -6.93 -18.51
C LEU A 268 -6.84 -7.22 -17.91
N HIS A 269 -7.13 -8.50 -17.78
CA HIS A 269 -8.34 -9.01 -17.13
C HIS A 269 -7.96 -9.92 -15.95
N ASP A 270 -8.80 -9.89 -14.92
CA ASP A 270 -8.66 -10.76 -13.73
C ASP A 270 -7.28 -10.70 -13.05
N ALA A 271 -6.59 -9.57 -13.19
CA ALA A 271 -5.35 -9.28 -12.51
C ALA A 271 -5.59 -8.29 -11.36
N CYS A 272 -4.84 -8.43 -10.28
CA CYS A 272 -4.81 -7.47 -9.18
C CYS A 272 -3.36 -7.05 -8.96
N LEU A 273 -3.02 -5.81 -9.25
CA LEU A 273 -1.67 -5.27 -9.19
C LEU A 273 -1.68 -3.74 -9.14
N SER A 274 -0.51 -3.15 -9.00
CA SER A 274 -0.36 -1.72 -8.82
C SER A 274 -0.26 -0.96 -10.14
N VAL A 275 -1.17 -0.01 -10.31
CA VAL A 275 -1.21 0.93 -11.44
C VAL A 275 -1.54 2.34 -10.92
N PRO A 276 -1.29 3.41 -11.71
CA PRO A 276 -1.62 4.76 -11.28
C PRO A 276 -3.14 4.93 -11.14
N CYS A 277 -3.59 5.23 -9.92
CA CYS A 277 -5.00 5.36 -9.58
C CYS A 277 -5.29 6.73 -8.96
N ILE A 278 -6.41 7.33 -9.31
CA ILE A 278 -6.97 8.45 -8.56
C ILE A 278 -7.65 7.90 -7.33
N VAL A 279 -7.10 8.23 -6.16
CA VAL A 279 -7.59 7.80 -4.86
C VAL A 279 -8.30 8.96 -4.16
N GLY A 280 -9.56 8.76 -3.87
CA GLY A 280 -10.43 9.71 -3.18
C GLY A 280 -11.22 9.03 -2.07
N ARG A 281 -12.32 9.66 -1.64
CA ARG A 281 -13.12 9.19 -0.50
C ARG A 281 -13.65 7.76 -0.63
N ASN A 282 -13.93 7.33 -1.85
CA ASN A 282 -14.49 6.00 -2.12
C ASN A 282 -13.42 4.95 -2.44
N GLY A 283 -12.15 5.24 -2.15
CA GLY A 283 -11.01 4.41 -2.56
C GLY A 283 -10.52 4.79 -3.94
N VAL A 284 -10.31 3.84 -4.83
CA VAL A 284 -9.96 4.11 -6.23
C VAL A 284 -11.20 4.49 -7.01
N GLU A 285 -11.21 5.71 -7.50
CA GLU A 285 -12.32 6.25 -8.30
C GLU A 285 -12.08 6.08 -9.80
N ARG A 286 -10.82 6.08 -10.21
CA ARG A 286 -10.42 5.87 -11.60
C ARG A 286 -8.97 5.40 -11.70
N ILE A 287 -8.70 4.50 -12.63
CA ILE A 287 -7.35 4.15 -13.09
C ILE A 287 -6.93 5.16 -14.15
N ILE A 288 -5.67 5.57 -14.10
CA ILE A 288 -5.08 6.41 -15.15
C ILE A 288 -4.35 5.49 -16.11
N GLU A 289 -5.02 5.19 -17.20
CA GLU A 289 -4.42 4.48 -18.32
C GLU A 289 -3.58 5.45 -19.16
N GLY A 290 -2.47 4.96 -19.69
CA GLY A 290 -1.63 5.66 -20.63
C GLY A 290 -1.00 4.64 -21.58
N ASP A 291 -0.53 5.12 -22.73
CA ASP A 291 0.23 4.28 -23.67
C ASP A 291 1.61 3.98 -23.07
N LEU A 292 1.76 2.79 -22.49
CA LEU A 292 3.06 2.31 -22.06
C LEU A 292 3.91 1.89 -23.27
N PRO A 293 5.22 2.19 -23.28
CA PRO A 293 6.16 1.58 -24.22
C PRO A 293 6.07 0.05 -24.17
N LYS A 294 6.44 -0.62 -25.24
CA LYS A 294 6.29 -2.08 -25.37
C LYS A 294 7.00 -2.87 -24.25
N ASP A 295 8.16 -2.42 -23.83
CA ASP A 295 8.93 -3.02 -22.74
C ASP A 295 8.22 -2.88 -21.38
N GLU A 296 7.67 -1.71 -21.07
CA GLU A 296 6.90 -1.47 -19.85
C GLU A 296 5.56 -2.22 -19.89
N GLN A 297 4.89 -2.26 -21.02
CA GLN A 297 3.67 -3.05 -21.20
C GLN A 297 3.94 -4.55 -21.00
N SER A 298 5.01 -5.09 -21.59
CA SER A 298 5.41 -6.49 -21.40
C SER A 298 5.80 -6.80 -19.94
N ALA A 299 6.41 -5.86 -19.24
CA ALA A 299 6.71 -6.00 -17.81
C ALA A 299 5.42 -6.08 -16.98
N LEU A 300 4.43 -5.23 -17.28
CA LEU A 300 3.14 -5.24 -16.61
C LEU A 300 2.38 -6.56 -16.85
N GLU A 301 2.37 -7.05 -18.09
CA GLU A 301 1.76 -8.34 -18.46
C GLU A 301 2.44 -9.52 -17.74
N SER A 302 3.77 -9.53 -17.68
CA SER A 302 4.54 -10.55 -16.96
C SER A 302 4.23 -10.55 -15.46
N SER A 303 4.09 -9.35 -14.86
CA SER A 303 3.72 -9.18 -13.48
C SER A 303 2.30 -9.72 -13.20
N ALA A 304 1.35 -9.41 -14.07
CA ALA A 304 -0.03 -9.92 -13.99
C ALA A 304 -0.08 -11.45 -14.08
N GLN A 305 0.66 -12.05 -15.01
CA GLN A 305 0.71 -13.50 -15.19
C GLN A 305 1.25 -14.20 -13.93
N ARG A 306 2.33 -13.71 -13.34
CA ARG A 306 2.90 -14.28 -12.10
C ARG A 306 1.90 -14.26 -10.94
N LEU A 307 1.17 -13.17 -10.79
CA LEU A 307 0.14 -13.04 -9.75
C LEU A 307 -1.04 -13.99 -9.98
N GLN A 308 -1.47 -14.16 -11.23
CA GLN A 308 -2.52 -15.12 -11.60
C GLN A 308 -2.09 -16.57 -11.32
N GLU A 309 -0.86 -16.95 -11.68
CA GLU A 309 -0.29 -18.28 -11.39
C GLU A 309 -0.21 -18.53 -9.88
N ALA A 310 0.26 -17.56 -9.11
CA ALA A 310 0.33 -17.67 -7.65
C ALA A 310 -1.07 -17.77 -7.01
N LEU A 311 -2.05 -17.00 -7.48
CA LEU A 311 -3.44 -17.09 -7.02
C LEU A 311 -4.04 -18.47 -7.35
N ALA A 312 -3.79 -19.01 -8.55
CA ALA A 312 -4.26 -20.34 -8.95
C ALA A 312 -3.68 -21.45 -8.08
N SER A 313 -2.47 -21.29 -7.54
CA SER A 313 -1.81 -22.27 -6.67
C SER A 313 -2.47 -22.46 -5.29
N ILE A 314 -3.34 -21.51 -4.89
CA ILE A 314 -4.03 -21.53 -3.58
C ILE A 314 -5.51 -21.87 -3.69
N ARG A 315 -6.06 -21.90 -4.89
CA ARG A 315 -7.45 -22.33 -5.20
C ARG A 315 -7.50 -23.83 -5.48
#